data_7cd7512909d86d58b55188bf35572688
#
_entry.id   7cd7512909d86d58b55188bf35572688
#
_cell.length_a   1.000
_cell.length_b   1.000
_cell.length_c   1.000
_cell.angle_alpha   90.00
_cell.angle_beta   90.00
_cell.angle_gamma   90.00
#
_symmetry.space_group_name_H-M   'P 1'
#
loop_
_entity.id
_entity.type
_entity.pdbx_description
1 polymer ?
#
loop_
_entity_poly.entity_id
_entity_poly.type
_entity_poly.pdbx_seq_one_letter_code
_entity_poly.pdbx_strand_id
1 'polypeptide(L)'
;MSEVSQEALRRRTFAIISHPDAGKTTLTEKLLLFGGAIQMAGSVKGRKAARHATSDWMALEKERGISVTSSVMQFPYEGRIVNLLDTPGHADFGEDTYRVLTAVDSALMVIDVAKGVEERTIKLMEVCRLRDTPIMSFINKLDREGKNPIDLLDEVESVLGIQCAPITWPIGMGQRLKGVVHLISGEVHLYEQGRNFTRQDSTIYASIDDPAFEARIGAAMLAELREELELVEGASHPFDKAKYLAGEQTPVFFGSAVNNFGVQLLLDFFIEHAPSPKPRETTTREVQPAENKLSGFVFKIQANMDPQHRDRVAFMRICSGKFSAGMKAFHARTGKEVKLANALTFMASDREIAESAFPGDVIGIHNHGTISIGDSFSEGEALAFTGIPNFAPELFRRARLRDPLKLKQLQKGLAQLSEEGATQFFRPLMSNDLILGAVGVLQFDVVAYRLKDEYGVDASFEQVGVATARWIRCNDAKKLEEFRDKNALNLSLDAAGQLVYLAPTRVNLQLAQERAPGVEFLATREHAHAVALD
;
A
#
# COMPACT_ATOMS: atom_id res chain seq x y z
N MET A 1 10.47 -24.72 18.60
CA MET A 1 9.53 -23.82 17.93
C MET A 1 8.58 -24.65 17.07
N SER A 2 7.29 -24.29 17.02
CA SER A 2 6.32 -24.93 16.11
C SER A 2 6.66 -24.61 14.65
N GLU A 3 6.12 -25.41 13.69
CA GLU A 3 6.22 -25.13 12.24
C GLU A 3 5.75 -23.70 11.93
N VAL A 4 4.61 -23.30 12.50
CA VAL A 4 4.03 -21.96 12.33
C VAL A 4 5.01 -20.86 12.77
N SER A 5 5.64 -21.03 13.93
CA SER A 5 6.62 -20.07 14.47
C SER A 5 7.85 -19.95 13.57
N GLN A 6 8.37 -21.07 13.07
CA GLN A 6 9.54 -21.08 12.16
C GLN A 6 9.20 -20.42 10.83
N GLU A 7 8.05 -20.75 10.26
CA GLU A 7 7.61 -20.19 8.99
C GLU A 7 7.26 -18.70 9.10
N ALA A 8 6.68 -18.24 10.21
CA ALA A 8 6.45 -16.81 10.46
C ALA A 8 7.76 -16.02 10.47
N LEU A 9 8.81 -16.52 11.13
CA LEU A 9 10.12 -15.88 11.17
C LEU A 9 10.81 -15.76 9.80
N ARG A 10 10.42 -16.59 8.84
CA ARG A 10 10.93 -16.53 7.46
C ARG A 10 10.25 -15.46 6.61
N ARG A 11 9.07 -14.95 7.00
CA ARG A 11 8.31 -13.98 6.20
C ARG A 11 8.79 -12.56 6.40
N ARG A 12 8.81 -11.82 5.30
CA ARG A 12 9.00 -10.36 5.26
C ARG A 12 7.89 -9.78 4.39
N THR A 13 7.00 -9.01 5.00
CA THR A 13 5.84 -8.45 4.30
C THR A 13 5.89 -6.94 4.36
N PHE A 14 6.01 -6.31 3.21
CA PHE A 14 6.17 -4.87 3.12
C PHE A 14 5.43 -4.25 1.94
N ALA A 15 5.13 -2.96 2.08
CA ALA A 15 4.59 -2.15 1.01
C ALA A 15 5.68 -1.23 0.44
N ILE A 16 5.67 -1.05 -0.88
CA ILE A 16 6.44 0.04 -1.50
C ILE A 16 5.53 1.25 -1.62
N ILE A 17 5.95 2.37 -1.05
CA ILE A 17 5.23 3.64 -1.01
C ILE A 17 6.09 4.76 -1.59
N SER A 18 5.46 5.71 -2.24
CA SER A 18 6.15 6.86 -2.83
C SER A 18 5.18 7.95 -3.24
N HIS A 19 5.70 9.14 -3.52
CA HIS A 19 4.99 10.09 -4.37
C HIS A 19 4.93 9.61 -5.84
N PRO A 20 4.07 10.19 -6.70
CA PRO A 20 4.02 9.87 -8.12
C PRO A 20 5.38 10.10 -8.80
N ASP A 21 5.72 9.23 -9.75
CA ASP A 21 6.95 9.30 -10.55
C ASP A 21 8.29 9.15 -9.80
N ALA A 22 8.31 8.81 -8.51
CA ALA A 22 9.55 8.54 -7.78
C ALA A 22 10.33 7.31 -8.30
N GLY A 23 9.70 6.49 -9.15
CA GLY A 23 10.29 5.28 -9.71
C GLY A 23 9.94 4.00 -8.96
N LYS A 24 8.83 4.02 -8.20
CA LYS A 24 8.31 2.89 -7.43
C LYS A 24 8.16 1.62 -8.30
N THR A 25 7.41 1.67 -9.39
CA THR A 25 7.17 0.54 -10.30
C THR A 25 8.48 -0.02 -10.86
N THR A 26 9.43 0.86 -11.20
CA THR A 26 10.77 0.43 -11.65
C THR A 26 11.50 -0.32 -10.54
N LEU A 27 11.48 0.20 -9.31
CA LEU A 27 12.12 -0.46 -8.17
C LEU A 27 11.46 -1.81 -7.86
N THR A 28 10.13 -1.89 -7.88
CA THR A 28 9.36 -3.13 -7.72
C THR A 28 9.84 -4.20 -8.71
N GLU A 29 9.93 -3.88 -10.00
CA GLU A 29 10.43 -4.82 -11.02
C GLU A 29 11.88 -5.25 -10.78
N LYS A 30 12.71 -4.34 -10.29
CA LYS A 30 14.10 -4.67 -9.98
C LYS A 30 14.22 -5.58 -8.75
N LEU A 31 13.43 -5.36 -7.71
CA LEU A 31 13.38 -6.27 -6.57
C LEU A 31 12.92 -7.68 -6.99
N LEU A 32 11.93 -7.79 -7.87
CA LEU A 32 11.49 -9.07 -8.44
C LEU A 32 12.58 -9.74 -9.29
N LEU A 33 13.35 -8.94 -10.05
CA LEU A 33 14.47 -9.43 -10.85
C LEU A 33 15.59 -9.99 -9.97
N PHE A 34 16.01 -9.25 -8.94
CA PHE A 34 17.04 -9.70 -7.99
C PHE A 34 16.55 -10.88 -7.16
N GLY A 35 15.27 -10.93 -6.81
CA GLY A 35 14.62 -12.07 -6.18
C GLY A 35 14.47 -13.30 -7.08
N GLY A 36 14.83 -13.20 -8.37
CA GLY A 36 14.68 -14.30 -9.33
C GLY A 36 13.25 -14.61 -9.74
N ALA A 37 12.29 -13.78 -9.33
CA ALA A 37 10.87 -13.96 -9.64
C ALA A 37 10.51 -13.62 -11.09
N ILE A 38 11.30 -12.78 -11.74
CA ILE A 38 11.21 -12.46 -13.17
C ILE A 38 12.59 -12.54 -13.82
N GLN A 39 12.65 -12.96 -15.09
CA GLN A 39 13.91 -13.12 -15.81
C GLN A 39 14.43 -11.82 -16.41
N MET A 40 13.57 -10.86 -16.69
CA MET A 40 13.91 -9.57 -17.26
C MET A 40 12.90 -8.51 -16.82
N ALA A 41 13.41 -7.40 -16.25
CA ALA A 41 12.56 -6.26 -15.92
C ALA A 41 12.10 -5.54 -17.20
N GLY A 42 10.86 -5.10 -17.24
CA GLY A 42 10.32 -4.28 -18.32
C GLY A 42 11.01 -2.92 -18.35
N SER A 43 11.23 -2.39 -19.54
CA SER A 43 11.69 -1.02 -19.69
C SER A 43 10.53 -0.05 -19.54
N VAL A 44 10.43 0.63 -18.42
CA VAL A 44 9.42 1.70 -18.18
C VAL A 44 9.73 2.96 -19.02
N LYS A 45 10.72 2.93 -19.89
CA LYS A 45 11.08 4.05 -20.77
C LYS A 45 10.16 4.15 -21.98
N GLY A 46 9.31 5.16 -21.95
CA GLY A 46 8.72 5.81 -23.11
C GLY A 46 7.40 5.23 -23.63
N ARG A 47 6.55 6.12 -24.15
CA ARG A 47 5.24 5.92 -24.78
C ARG A 47 5.16 4.85 -25.90
N LYS A 48 6.20 4.07 -26.13
CA LYS A 48 6.28 3.07 -27.23
C LYS A 48 6.86 1.71 -26.81
N ALA A 49 7.03 1.41 -25.54
CA ALA A 49 7.51 0.10 -25.11
C ALA A 49 6.35 -0.92 -25.19
N ALA A 50 6.55 -1.99 -25.94
CA ALA A 50 5.58 -3.08 -26.13
C ALA A 50 5.42 -3.98 -24.87
N ARG A 51 6.12 -3.68 -23.76
CA ARG A 51 6.04 -4.41 -22.49
C ARG A 51 5.70 -3.43 -21.37
N HIS A 52 4.62 -3.75 -20.65
CA HIS A 52 4.16 -3.02 -19.48
C HIS A 52 4.75 -3.64 -18.21
N ALA A 53 4.75 -2.89 -17.10
CA ALA A 53 5.19 -3.36 -15.80
C ALA A 53 4.37 -4.58 -15.35
N THR A 54 5.02 -5.52 -14.66
CA THR A 54 4.35 -6.73 -14.11
C THR A 54 3.26 -6.35 -13.10
N SER A 55 3.41 -5.21 -12.41
CA SER A 55 2.45 -4.68 -11.45
C SER A 55 1.21 -4.03 -12.10
N ASP A 56 1.32 -3.55 -13.36
CA ASP A 56 0.25 -2.82 -14.05
C ASP A 56 -0.55 -3.78 -14.94
N TRP A 57 -1.64 -4.30 -14.45
CA TRP A 57 -2.45 -5.32 -15.13
C TRP A 57 -3.72 -4.76 -15.81
N MET A 58 -4.26 -3.62 -15.37
CA MET A 58 -5.43 -3.00 -16.00
C MET A 58 -5.06 -2.30 -17.31
N ALA A 59 -5.96 -2.39 -18.31
CA ALA A 59 -5.78 -1.69 -19.58
C ALA A 59 -5.65 -0.16 -19.39
N LEU A 60 -6.40 0.40 -18.45
CA LEU A 60 -6.36 1.82 -18.10
C LEU A 60 -5.01 2.23 -17.49
N GLU A 61 -4.39 1.39 -16.65
CA GLU A 61 -3.06 1.62 -16.09
C GLU A 61 -2.01 1.69 -17.20
N LYS A 62 -2.09 0.73 -18.12
CA LYS A 62 -1.20 0.66 -19.28
C LYS A 62 -1.34 1.86 -20.23
N GLU A 63 -2.57 2.31 -20.46
CA GLU A 63 -2.85 3.45 -21.33
C GLU A 63 -2.40 4.77 -20.72
N ARG A 64 -2.63 4.97 -19.43
CA ARG A 64 -2.28 6.22 -18.71
C ARG A 64 -0.88 6.23 -18.13
N GLY A 65 -0.23 5.06 -17.96
CA GLY A 65 1.10 4.90 -17.36
C GLY A 65 1.13 5.24 -15.87
N ILE A 66 0.01 5.01 -15.17
CA ILE A 66 -0.12 5.20 -13.71
C ILE A 66 -0.71 3.95 -13.08
N SER A 67 -0.17 3.52 -11.95
CA SER A 67 -0.74 2.43 -11.15
C SER A 67 -1.99 2.94 -10.42
N VAL A 68 -3.11 2.29 -10.64
CA VAL A 68 -4.43 2.62 -10.06
C VAL A 68 -4.74 1.73 -8.88
N THR A 69 -4.29 0.47 -8.94
CA THR A 69 -4.55 -0.55 -7.92
C THR A 69 -3.26 -1.09 -7.33
N SER A 70 -3.30 -1.54 -6.08
CA SER A 70 -2.18 -2.23 -5.47
C SER A 70 -2.09 -3.67 -5.97
N SER A 71 -0.86 -4.17 -6.10
CA SER A 71 -0.54 -5.55 -6.49
C SER A 71 0.15 -6.27 -5.34
N VAL A 72 -0.09 -7.58 -5.23
CA VAL A 72 0.58 -8.46 -4.26
C VAL A 72 1.48 -9.41 -5.03
N MET A 73 2.73 -9.53 -4.62
CA MET A 73 3.72 -10.40 -5.24
C MET A 73 4.51 -11.12 -4.16
N GLN A 74 4.73 -12.41 -4.34
CA GLN A 74 5.50 -13.22 -3.41
C GLN A 74 6.68 -13.87 -4.14
N PHE A 75 7.84 -13.94 -3.48
CA PHE A 75 9.01 -14.63 -4.00
C PHE A 75 9.96 -15.07 -2.86
N PRO A 76 10.72 -16.18 -3.07
CA PRO A 76 11.77 -16.58 -2.15
C PRO A 76 13.04 -15.75 -2.37
N TYR A 77 13.72 -15.38 -1.30
CA TYR A 77 15.03 -14.72 -1.36
C TYR A 77 15.85 -15.01 -0.10
N GLU A 78 17.09 -15.48 -0.27
CA GLU A 78 18.04 -15.77 0.83
C GLU A 78 17.40 -16.52 2.03
N GLY A 79 16.66 -17.60 1.72
CA GLY A 79 15.99 -18.44 2.72
C GLY A 79 14.75 -17.81 3.38
N ARG A 80 14.36 -16.60 2.98
CA ARG A 80 13.12 -15.93 3.38
C ARG A 80 12.05 -16.03 2.31
N ILE A 81 10.82 -15.75 2.69
CA ILE A 81 9.69 -15.54 1.80
C ILE A 81 9.31 -14.06 1.86
N VAL A 82 9.41 -13.40 0.75
CA VAL A 82 9.13 -11.97 0.62
C VAL A 82 7.73 -11.79 0.06
N ASN A 83 6.90 -11.06 0.79
CA ASN A 83 5.59 -10.60 0.34
C ASN A 83 5.68 -9.10 0.06
N LEU A 84 5.70 -8.73 -1.20
CA LEU A 84 5.79 -7.35 -1.66
C LEU A 84 4.43 -6.87 -2.10
N LEU A 85 3.96 -5.77 -1.53
CA LEU A 85 2.71 -5.09 -1.88
C LEU A 85 3.05 -3.77 -2.57
N ASP A 86 2.87 -3.72 -3.88
CA ASP A 86 3.04 -2.49 -4.66
C ASP A 86 1.79 -1.62 -4.53
N THR A 87 1.93 -0.34 -4.18
CA THR A 87 0.80 0.56 -3.92
C THR A 87 0.66 1.61 -5.03
N PRO A 88 -0.55 2.18 -5.25
CA PRO A 88 -0.69 3.31 -6.16
C PRO A 88 0.14 4.52 -5.68
N GLY A 89 0.90 5.14 -6.58
CA GLY A 89 1.65 6.36 -6.25
C GLY A 89 0.78 7.61 -6.20
N HIS A 90 -0.31 7.65 -6.97
CA HIS A 90 -1.16 8.84 -7.11
C HIS A 90 -2.03 9.09 -5.87
N ALA A 91 -2.15 10.37 -5.46
CA ALA A 91 -2.90 10.77 -4.26
C ALA A 91 -4.37 10.35 -4.30
N ASP A 92 -4.98 10.34 -5.48
CA ASP A 92 -6.38 9.96 -5.71
C ASP A 92 -6.70 8.53 -5.26
N PHE A 93 -5.68 7.64 -5.18
CA PHE A 93 -5.81 6.25 -4.74
C PHE A 93 -5.23 6.03 -3.34
N GLY A 94 -5.14 7.09 -2.52
CA GLY A 94 -4.55 7.05 -1.18
C GLY A 94 -5.22 6.08 -0.23
N GLU A 95 -6.53 5.91 -0.32
CA GLU A 95 -7.29 5.00 0.54
C GLU A 95 -6.87 3.53 0.33
N ASP A 96 -6.62 3.11 -0.92
CA ASP A 96 -6.09 1.77 -1.19
C ASP A 96 -4.70 1.58 -0.57
N THR A 97 -3.82 2.59 -0.71
CA THR A 97 -2.50 2.58 -0.06
C THR A 97 -2.60 2.45 1.46
N TYR A 98 -3.51 3.17 2.10
CA TYR A 98 -3.69 3.11 3.55
C TYR A 98 -4.18 1.74 4.02
N ARG A 99 -5.11 1.12 3.27
CA ARG A 99 -5.55 -0.25 3.55
C ARG A 99 -4.44 -1.27 3.38
N VAL A 100 -3.61 -1.13 2.34
CA VAL A 100 -2.44 -2.00 2.14
C VAL A 100 -1.45 -1.87 3.29
N LEU A 101 -1.19 -0.65 3.79
CA LEU A 101 -0.31 -0.43 4.95
C LEU A 101 -0.83 -1.11 6.23
N THR A 102 -2.13 -1.44 6.31
CA THR A 102 -2.64 -2.25 7.43
C THR A 102 -2.21 -3.71 7.36
N ALA A 103 -1.92 -4.21 6.16
CA ALA A 103 -1.62 -5.61 5.92
C ALA A 103 -0.11 -5.93 5.95
N VAL A 104 0.74 -4.92 6.08
CA VAL A 104 2.20 -5.10 6.07
C VAL A 104 2.83 -4.92 7.45
N ASP A 105 4.08 -5.34 7.58
CA ASP A 105 4.85 -5.23 8.83
C ASP A 105 5.94 -4.15 8.73
N SER A 106 6.27 -3.69 7.52
CA SER A 106 7.21 -2.60 7.24
C SER A 106 6.87 -1.92 5.92
N ALA A 107 7.52 -0.80 5.63
CA ALA A 107 7.37 -0.08 4.37
C ALA A 107 8.75 0.28 3.77
N LEU A 108 8.80 0.33 2.44
CA LEU A 108 9.92 0.87 1.68
C LEU A 108 9.46 2.17 1.01
N MET A 109 9.99 3.29 1.46
CA MET A 109 9.68 4.62 0.93
C MET A 109 10.67 4.99 -0.16
N VAL A 110 10.15 5.32 -1.35
CA VAL A 110 10.97 5.74 -2.49
C VAL A 110 10.85 7.25 -2.67
N ILE A 111 12.00 7.93 -2.65
CA ILE A 111 12.12 9.39 -2.77
C ILE A 111 12.92 9.70 -4.04
N ASP A 112 12.46 10.66 -4.84
CA ASP A 112 13.18 11.16 -6.02
C ASP A 112 14.26 12.13 -5.57
N VAL A 113 15.53 11.91 -5.95
CA VAL A 113 16.67 12.76 -5.57
C VAL A 113 16.48 14.23 -5.96
N ALA A 114 15.79 14.51 -7.07
CA ALA A 114 15.59 15.88 -7.54
C ALA A 114 14.43 16.59 -6.83
N LYS A 115 13.37 15.84 -6.46
CA LYS A 115 12.19 16.39 -5.82
C LYS A 115 12.30 16.46 -4.29
N GLY A 116 12.90 15.44 -3.68
CA GLY A 116 12.98 15.30 -2.23
C GLY A 116 11.65 14.89 -1.61
N VAL A 117 11.35 15.45 -0.42
CA VAL A 117 10.13 15.16 0.34
C VAL A 117 8.97 15.98 -0.22
N GLU A 118 7.97 15.30 -0.77
CA GLU A 118 6.75 15.92 -1.28
C GLU A 118 5.55 15.70 -0.32
N GLU A 119 4.49 16.48 -0.46
CA GLU A 119 3.28 16.40 0.39
C GLU A 119 2.73 14.97 0.53
N ARG A 120 2.78 14.19 -0.55
CA ARG A 120 2.35 12.79 -0.51
C ARG A 120 3.23 11.94 0.41
N THR A 121 4.54 12.19 0.42
CA THR A 121 5.50 11.49 1.31
C THR A 121 5.17 11.76 2.77
N ILE A 122 4.83 13.00 3.12
CA ILE A 122 4.41 13.40 4.48
C ILE A 122 3.16 12.64 4.91
N LYS A 123 2.12 12.62 4.07
CA LYS A 123 0.87 11.88 4.37
C LYS A 123 1.09 10.38 4.55
N LEU A 124 1.95 9.77 3.75
CA LEU A 124 2.30 8.36 3.88
C LEU A 124 3.06 8.07 5.18
N MET A 125 3.96 8.97 5.56
CA MET A 125 4.68 8.90 6.83
C MET A 125 3.75 8.97 8.04
N GLU A 126 2.78 9.88 8.02
CA GLU A 126 1.76 10.01 9.08
C GLU A 126 0.99 8.70 9.27
N VAL A 127 0.60 8.03 8.18
CA VAL A 127 -0.11 6.75 8.25
C VAL A 127 0.78 5.64 8.81
N CYS A 128 2.05 5.59 8.42
CA CYS A 128 3.00 4.62 8.96
C CYS A 128 3.20 4.82 10.46
N ARG A 129 3.27 6.08 10.95
CA ARG A 129 3.38 6.40 12.38
C ARG A 129 2.20 5.94 13.20
N LEU A 130 0.97 6.13 12.70
CA LEU A 130 -0.24 5.68 13.40
C LEU A 130 -0.24 4.16 13.70
N ARG A 131 0.69 3.42 13.09
CA ARG A 131 0.77 1.96 13.16
C ARG A 131 2.12 1.43 13.59
N ASP A 132 3.02 2.30 13.99
CA ASP A 132 4.42 1.95 14.32
C ASP A 132 5.06 1.07 13.24
N THR A 133 4.78 1.42 11.96
CA THR A 133 5.30 0.70 10.80
C THR A 133 6.72 1.18 10.52
N PRO A 134 7.77 0.33 10.68
CA PRO A 134 9.14 0.71 10.36
C PRO A 134 9.29 1.01 8.87
N ILE A 135 10.09 2.03 8.55
CA ILE A 135 10.29 2.51 7.18
C ILE A 135 11.78 2.44 6.84
N MET A 136 12.11 1.84 5.69
CA MET A 136 13.38 2.05 5.00
C MET A 136 13.17 3.05 3.86
N SER A 137 14.15 3.89 3.61
CA SER A 137 14.10 4.92 2.57
C SER A 137 15.09 4.62 1.44
N PHE A 138 14.64 4.72 0.21
CA PHE A 138 15.46 4.61 -0.99
C PHE A 138 15.43 5.91 -1.78
N ILE A 139 16.56 6.63 -1.78
CA ILE A 139 16.76 7.83 -2.59
C ILE A 139 17.12 7.39 -4.00
N ASN A 140 16.16 7.54 -4.90
CA ASN A 140 16.21 6.99 -6.26
C ASN A 140 16.56 8.05 -7.30
N LYS A 141 16.93 7.59 -8.47
CA LYS A 141 17.26 8.38 -9.68
C LYS A 141 18.56 9.17 -9.58
N LEU A 142 19.53 8.68 -8.85
CA LEU A 142 20.87 9.27 -8.80
C LEU A 142 21.60 9.31 -10.15
N ASP A 143 21.06 8.62 -11.17
CA ASP A 143 21.49 8.76 -12.57
C ASP A 143 21.15 10.13 -13.20
N ARG A 144 20.48 11.00 -12.44
CA ARG A 144 20.12 12.37 -12.80
C ARG A 144 20.70 13.34 -11.79
N GLU A 145 20.87 14.60 -12.22
CA GLU A 145 21.20 15.68 -11.30
C GLU A 145 20.03 15.94 -10.35
N GLY A 146 20.33 16.16 -9.08
CA GLY A 146 19.35 16.36 -8.03
C GLY A 146 19.90 17.19 -6.87
N LYS A 147 19.21 17.11 -5.73
CA LYS A 147 19.64 17.75 -4.48
C LYS A 147 20.91 17.08 -3.94
N ASN A 148 21.70 17.83 -3.18
CA ASN A 148 22.84 17.26 -2.49
C ASN A 148 22.36 16.16 -1.52
N PRO A 149 23.02 15.00 -1.45
CA PRO A 149 22.63 13.91 -0.55
C PRO A 149 22.53 14.30 0.93
N ILE A 150 23.41 15.17 1.43
CA ILE A 150 23.37 15.65 2.82
C ILE A 150 22.13 16.50 3.05
N ASP A 151 21.84 17.45 2.15
CA ASP A 151 20.65 18.30 2.23
C ASP A 151 19.35 17.48 2.19
N LEU A 152 19.37 16.35 1.46
CA LEU A 152 18.24 15.42 1.43
C LEU A 152 18.03 14.67 2.74
N LEU A 153 19.10 14.27 3.43
CA LEU A 153 18.99 13.66 4.75
C LEU A 153 18.39 14.66 5.74
N ASP A 154 18.87 15.92 5.74
CA ASP A 154 18.32 17.00 6.57
C ASP A 154 16.86 17.30 6.26
N GLU A 155 16.48 17.29 4.96
CA GLU A 155 15.09 17.46 4.54
C GLU A 155 14.19 16.34 5.05
N VAL A 156 14.64 15.08 4.93
CA VAL A 156 13.90 13.90 5.43
C VAL A 156 13.73 13.99 6.94
N GLU A 157 14.79 14.33 7.69
CA GLU A 157 14.73 14.45 9.13
C GLU A 157 13.83 15.58 9.60
N SER A 158 14.01 16.78 9.03
CA SER A 158 13.27 17.96 9.45
C SER A 158 11.79 17.92 9.06
N VAL A 159 11.46 17.44 7.85
CA VAL A 159 10.09 17.41 7.33
C VAL A 159 9.33 16.18 7.80
N LEU A 160 9.96 15.01 7.78
CA LEU A 160 9.32 13.77 8.21
C LEU A 160 9.51 13.49 9.71
N GLY A 161 10.41 14.18 10.41
CA GLY A 161 10.66 14.02 11.85
C GLY A 161 11.11 12.60 12.20
N ILE A 162 11.97 11.98 11.40
CA ILE A 162 12.54 10.64 11.60
C ILE A 162 14.04 10.70 11.40
N GLN A 163 14.82 10.08 12.29
CA GLN A 163 16.27 10.04 12.17
C GLN A 163 16.71 9.26 10.93
N CYS A 164 17.63 9.80 10.13
CA CYS A 164 18.23 9.12 8.99
C CYS A 164 19.51 8.37 9.40
N ALA A 165 19.58 7.09 9.03
CA ALA A 165 20.80 6.30 9.10
C ALA A 165 21.23 5.90 7.70
N PRO A 166 22.12 6.65 7.03
CA PRO A 166 22.60 6.28 5.70
C PRO A 166 23.37 4.96 5.78
N ILE A 167 22.96 4.00 4.95
CA ILE A 167 23.59 2.68 4.83
C ILE A 167 24.52 2.65 3.62
N THR A 168 24.11 3.32 2.54
CA THR A 168 24.95 3.50 1.35
C THR A 168 25.15 4.98 1.09
N TRP A 169 26.33 5.33 0.54
CA TRP A 169 26.64 6.69 0.10
C TRP A 169 27.01 6.70 -1.37
N PRO A 170 26.48 7.63 -2.19
CA PRO A 170 26.74 7.63 -3.62
C PRO A 170 28.16 8.10 -3.96
N ILE A 171 28.73 7.54 -5.01
CA ILE A 171 30.00 7.96 -5.60
C ILE A 171 29.66 8.78 -6.84
N GLY A 172 29.53 10.10 -6.64
CA GLY A 172 29.04 11.03 -7.66
C GLY A 172 27.54 10.94 -7.92
N MET A 173 27.05 11.81 -8.82
CA MET A 173 25.63 11.92 -9.19
C MET A 173 25.50 12.23 -10.68
N GLY A 174 24.32 11.98 -11.28
CA GLY A 174 24.06 12.25 -12.68
C GLY A 174 24.97 11.43 -13.60
N GLN A 175 25.64 12.08 -14.53
CA GLN A 175 26.59 11.42 -15.42
C GLN A 175 27.88 10.96 -14.71
N ARG A 176 28.16 11.52 -13.53
CA ARG A 176 29.32 11.16 -12.71
C ARG A 176 29.04 9.98 -11.77
N LEU A 177 27.80 9.49 -11.68
CA LEU A 177 27.46 8.36 -10.81
C LEU A 177 28.25 7.10 -11.21
N LYS A 178 29.09 6.60 -10.29
CA LYS A 178 29.92 5.40 -10.48
C LYS A 178 29.46 4.22 -9.66
N GLY A 179 28.92 4.46 -8.47
CA GLY A 179 28.57 3.40 -7.53
C GLY A 179 28.13 3.93 -6.18
N VAL A 180 28.29 3.09 -5.17
CA VAL A 180 28.01 3.44 -3.77
C VAL A 180 29.06 2.86 -2.84
N VAL A 181 29.27 3.54 -1.70
CA VAL A 181 30.01 3.01 -0.55
C VAL A 181 29.00 2.46 0.45
N HIS A 182 29.19 1.25 0.95
CA HIS A 182 28.41 0.69 2.03
C HIS A 182 29.00 1.12 3.37
N LEU A 183 28.34 2.04 4.07
CA LEU A 183 28.91 2.75 5.22
C LEU A 183 29.19 1.86 6.45
N ILE A 184 28.47 0.73 6.58
CA ILE A 184 28.70 -0.18 7.73
C ILE A 184 29.88 -1.11 7.48
N SER A 185 30.01 -1.69 6.26
CA SER A 185 31.12 -2.60 5.94
C SER A 185 32.37 -1.89 5.40
N GLY A 186 32.24 -0.67 4.90
CA GLY A 186 33.30 0.07 4.22
C GLY A 186 33.51 -0.38 2.76
N GLU A 187 32.80 -1.39 2.28
CA GLU A 187 32.94 -1.89 0.91
C GLU A 187 32.44 -0.89 -0.11
N VAL A 188 33.13 -0.87 -1.25
CA VAL A 188 32.79 0.00 -2.38
C VAL A 188 32.24 -0.82 -3.52
N HIS A 189 31.06 -0.50 -3.98
CA HIS A 189 30.38 -1.16 -5.08
C HIS A 189 30.36 -0.24 -6.31
N LEU A 190 31.22 -0.52 -7.30
CA LEU A 190 31.20 0.18 -8.58
C LEU A 190 30.35 -0.57 -9.60
N TYR A 191 29.50 0.16 -10.28
CA TYR A 191 28.60 -0.37 -11.30
C TYR A 191 29.05 0.08 -12.68
N GLU A 192 29.10 -0.85 -13.64
CA GLU A 192 29.32 -0.50 -15.03
C GLU A 192 28.00 -0.15 -15.70
N GLN A 193 27.98 0.94 -16.47
CA GLN A 193 26.80 1.29 -17.26
C GLN A 193 26.63 0.26 -18.40
N GLY A 194 25.86 -0.79 -18.13
CA GLY A 194 25.55 -1.82 -19.11
C GLY A 194 24.35 -1.45 -19.99
N ARG A 195 24.34 -1.97 -21.22
CA ARG A 195 23.25 -1.79 -22.17
C ARG A 195 22.07 -2.74 -21.91
N ASN A 196 22.18 -3.68 -20.99
CA ASN A 196 21.19 -4.74 -20.77
C ASN A 196 20.48 -4.53 -19.43
N PHE A 197 19.14 -4.66 -19.43
CA PHE A 197 18.25 -4.61 -18.26
C PHE A 197 18.31 -5.88 -17.40
N THR A 198 19.42 -6.61 -17.42
CA THR A 198 19.66 -7.81 -16.63
C THR A 198 20.42 -7.46 -15.35
N ARG A 199 20.46 -8.42 -14.41
CA ARG A 199 21.27 -8.32 -13.18
C ARG A 199 22.69 -7.92 -13.54
N GLN A 200 23.18 -6.81 -13.00
CA GLN A 200 24.54 -6.34 -13.21
C GLN A 200 25.40 -6.74 -12.01
N ASP A 201 26.55 -7.31 -12.29
CA ASP A 201 27.58 -7.54 -11.29
C ASP A 201 28.29 -6.21 -11.01
N SER A 202 28.43 -5.87 -9.72
CA SER A 202 29.28 -4.76 -9.29
C SER A 202 30.71 -5.24 -9.11
N THR A 203 31.68 -4.37 -9.43
CA THR A 203 33.05 -4.59 -8.97
C THR A 203 33.13 -4.11 -7.52
N ILE A 204 33.50 -5.02 -6.63
CA ILE A 204 33.56 -4.74 -5.18
C ILE A 204 35.00 -4.52 -4.77
N TYR A 205 35.27 -3.43 -4.06
CA TYR A 205 36.55 -3.13 -3.42
C TYR A 205 36.36 -3.16 -1.91
N ALA A 206 37.38 -3.62 -1.19
CA ALA A 206 37.32 -3.79 0.26
C ALA A 206 37.16 -2.47 1.03
N SER A 207 37.66 -1.37 0.49
CA SER A 207 37.56 -0.03 1.07
C SER A 207 37.85 1.06 0.04
N ILE A 208 37.58 2.32 0.42
CA ILE A 208 37.96 3.51 -0.38
C ILE A 208 39.48 3.70 -0.48
N ASP A 209 40.28 3.04 0.36
CA ASP A 209 41.73 3.12 0.39
C ASP A 209 42.40 2.06 -0.50
N ASP A 210 41.62 1.24 -1.19
CA ASP A 210 42.12 0.28 -2.15
C ASP A 210 42.78 1.01 -3.34
N PRO A 211 44.11 0.80 -3.63
CA PRO A 211 44.75 1.47 -4.74
C PRO A 211 44.11 1.20 -6.11
N ALA A 212 43.50 0.03 -6.29
CA ALA A 212 42.80 -0.30 -7.53
C ALA A 212 41.49 0.50 -7.67
N PHE A 213 40.84 0.85 -6.58
CA PHE A 213 39.69 1.74 -6.57
C PHE A 213 40.09 3.17 -6.97
N GLU A 214 41.15 3.74 -6.34
CA GLU A 214 41.66 5.07 -6.74
C GLU A 214 42.03 5.13 -8.21
N ALA A 215 42.74 4.12 -8.72
CA ALA A 215 43.07 4.03 -10.13
C ALA A 215 41.84 4.03 -11.07
N ARG A 216 40.69 3.55 -10.58
CA ARG A 216 39.44 3.44 -11.34
C ARG A 216 38.64 4.72 -11.38
N ILE A 217 38.56 5.48 -10.26
CA ILE A 217 37.75 6.72 -10.16
C ILE A 217 38.55 8.00 -10.30
N GLY A 218 39.85 7.95 -10.06
CA GLY A 218 40.80 9.07 -10.10
C GLY A 218 40.87 9.83 -8.76
N ALA A 219 42.05 10.42 -8.50
CA ALA A 219 42.38 11.08 -7.23
C ALA A 219 41.42 12.23 -6.87
N ALA A 220 40.93 13.01 -7.85
CA ALA A 220 40.01 14.12 -7.59
C ALA A 220 38.67 13.66 -7.07
N MET A 221 38.07 12.62 -7.66
CA MET A 221 36.79 12.07 -7.20
C MET A 221 36.95 11.35 -5.86
N LEU A 222 38.10 10.71 -5.62
CA LEU A 222 38.37 10.09 -4.32
C LEU A 222 38.49 11.13 -3.20
N ALA A 223 39.14 12.27 -3.47
CA ALA A 223 39.26 13.36 -2.50
C ALA A 223 37.87 13.94 -2.17
N GLU A 224 37.04 14.24 -3.17
CA GLU A 224 35.65 14.67 -2.99
C GLU A 224 34.84 13.66 -2.16
N LEU A 225 34.95 12.36 -2.46
CA LEU A 225 34.27 11.30 -1.73
C LEU A 225 34.71 11.23 -0.25
N ARG A 226 36.00 11.37 0.04
CA ARG A 226 36.51 11.37 1.41
C ARG A 226 35.95 12.54 2.23
N GLU A 227 35.92 13.75 1.65
CA GLU A 227 35.32 14.92 2.30
C GLU A 227 33.83 14.70 2.58
N GLU A 228 33.09 14.14 1.62
CA GLU A 228 31.66 13.81 1.82
C GLU A 228 31.44 12.77 2.92
N LEU A 229 32.26 11.71 2.94
CA LEU A 229 32.16 10.65 3.98
C LEU A 229 32.49 11.18 5.38
N GLU A 230 33.47 12.06 5.53
CA GLU A 230 33.78 12.72 6.81
C GLU A 230 32.61 13.58 7.28
N LEU A 231 31.99 14.34 6.37
CA LEU A 231 30.79 15.13 6.68
C LEU A 231 29.61 14.25 7.12
N VAL A 232 29.37 13.15 6.42
CA VAL A 232 28.27 12.23 6.74
C VAL A 232 28.49 11.53 8.07
N GLU A 233 29.72 11.09 8.37
CA GLU A 233 30.04 10.48 9.66
C GLU A 233 29.79 11.44 10.82
N GLY A 234 30.08 12.74 10.61
CA GLY A 234 29.84 13.78 11.62
C GLY A 234 28.40 14.25 11.76
N ALA A 235 27.61 14.17 10.69
CA ALA A 235 26.26 14.76 10.62
C ALA A 235 25.10 13.75 10.69
N SER A 236 25.35 12.45 10.43
CA SER A 236 24.31 11.43 10.40
C SER A 236 24.30 10.55 11.66
N HIS A 237 23.24 9.74 11.77
CA HIS A 237 23.07 8.80 12.86
C HIS A 237 23.53 7.40 12.44
N PRO A 238 24.31 6.66 13.28
CA PRO A 238 24.59 5.26 13.03
C PRO A 238 23.30 4.43 13.07
N PHE A 239 23.26 3.36 12.28
CA PHE A 239 22.10 2.48 12.25
C PHE A 239 21.89 1.79 13.60
N ASP A 240 20.68 1.93 14.14
CA ASP A 240 20.20 1.25 15.33
C ASP A 240 18.93 0.46 14.99
N LYS A 241 19.05 -0.87 15.04
CA LYS A 241 17.93 -1.77 14.72
C LYS A 241 16.71 -1.57 15.63
N ALA A 242 16.93 -1.26 16.91
CA ALA A 242 15.81 -1.06 17.84
C ALA A 242 15.04 0.23 17.50
N LYS A 243 15.74 1.32 17.22
CA LYS A 243 15.13 2.58 16.74
C LYS A 243 14.41 2.41 15.40
N TYR A 244 15.01 1.67 14.46
CA TYR A 244 14.36 1.34 13.19
C TYR A 244 13.04 0.60 13.41
N LEU A 245 13.05 -0.46 14.21
CA LEU A 245 11.86 -1.25 14.50
C LEU A 245 10.78 -0.48 15.28
N ALA A 246 11.18 0.53 16.05
CA ALA A 246 10.28 1.45 16.75
C ALA A 246 9.73 2.57 15.84
N GLY A 247 10.20 2.69 14.59
CA GLY A 247 9.79 3.76 13.68
C GLY A 247 10.42 5.13 13.96
N GLU A 248 11.46 5.18 14.79
CA GLU A 248 12.21 6.39 15.18
C GLU A 248 13.35 6.71 14.21
N GLN A 249 13.87 5.69 13.52
CA GLN A 249 14.95 5.80 12.56
C GLN A 249 14.62 5.12 11.24
N THR A 250 15.06 5.71 10.13
CA THR A 250 14.98 5.12 8.78
C THR A 250 16.37 4.83 8.24
N PRO A 251 16.71 3.56 7.92
CA PRO A 251 17.88 3.25 7.10
C PRO A 251 17.70 3.86 5.70
N VAL A 252 18.72 4.59 5.21
CA VAL A 252 18.66 5.30 3.94
C VAL A 252 19.64 4.70 2.93
N PHE A 253 19.10 4.35 1.76
CA PHE A 253 19.87 3.85 0.63
C PHE A 253 19.83 4.83 -0.52
N PHE A 254 20.95 5.00 -1.17
CA PHE A 254 21.09 5.82 -2.37
C PHE A 254 21.31 4.92 -3.59
N GLY A 255 20.62 5.23 -4.71
CA GLY A 255 20.77 4.42 -5.91
C GLY A 255 19.99 4.89 -7.13
N SER A 256 20.02 4.04 -8.16
CA SER A 256 19.23 4.21 -9.38
C SER A 256 18.58 2.89 -9.76
N ALA A 257 17.26 2.81 -9.56
CA ALA A 257 16.50 1.62 -9.91
C ALA A 257 16.61 1.29 -11.41
N VAL A 258 16.62 2.28 -12.30
CA VAL A 258 16.76 2.07 -13.75
C VAL A 258 18.06 1.36 -14.10
N ASN A 259 19.14 1.74 -13.43
CA ASN A 259 20.49 1.22 -13.70
C ASN A 259 20.88 0.06 -12.77
N ASN A 260 20.00 -0.42 -11.90
CA ASN A 260 20.24 -1.45 -10.87
C ASN A 260 21.25 -1.05 -9.78
N PHE A 261 21.60 0.25 -9.64
CA PHE A 261 22.58 0.72 -8.68
C PHE A 261 22.00 0.76 -7.27
N GLY A 262 22.64 0.09 -6.31
CA GLY A 262 22.24 0.05 -4.90
C GLY A 262 21.01 -0.82 -4.58
N VAL A 263 20.35 -1.40 -5.58
CA VAL A 263 19.09 -2.16 -5.36
C VAL A 263 19.33 -3.49 -4.66
N GLN A 264 20.42 -4.20 -4.99
CA GLN A 264 20.74 -5.46 -4.33
C GLN A 264 21.08 -5.21 -2.86
N LEU A 265 21.94 -4.23 -2.57
CA LEU A 265 22.29 -3.86 -1.18
C LEU A 265 21.07 -3.50 -0.35
N LEU A 266 20.12 -2.76 -0.93
CA LEU A 266 18.85 -2.50 -0.29
C LEU A 266 18.10 -3.78 0.04
N LEU A 267 17.97 -4.72 -0.91
CA LEU A 267 17.22 -5.96 -0.73
C LEU A 267 17.87 -6.86 0.34
N ASP A 268 19.20 -7.02 0.28
CA ASP A 268 19.95 -7.83 1.24
C ASP A 268 19.77 -7.28 2.67
N PHE A 269 19.96 -5.98 2.86
CA PHE A 269 19.76 -5.32 4.14
C PHE A 269 18.31 -5.40 4.62
N PHE A 270 17.36 -5.21 3.71
CA PHE A 270 15.94 -5.32 4.02
C PHE A 270 15.59 -6.70 4.59
N ILE A 271 16.03 -7.76 3.92
CA ILE A 271 15.76 -9.14 4.35
C ILE A 271 16.35 -9.45 5.72
N GLU A 272 17.49 -8.91 6.04
CA GLU A 272 18.17 -9.12 7.33
C GLU A 272 17.49 -8.34 8.47
N HIS A 273 17.09 -7.09 8.22
CA HIS A 273 16.70 -6.16 9.28
C HIS A 273 15.19 -5.90 9.38
N ALA A 274 14.43 -6.10 8.30
CA ALA A 274 12.97 -5.93 8.34
C ALA A 274 12.31 -6.89 9.34
N PRO A 275 11.22 -6.46 10.00
CA PRO A 275 10.55 -7.30 10.98
C PRO A 275 9.94 -8.55 10.34
N SER A 276 9.88 -9.64 11.10
CA SER A 276 8.93 -10.72 10.87
C SER A 276 7.51 -10.25 11.18
N PRO A 277 6.47 -11.04 10.85
CA PRO A 277 5.09 -10.65 11.13
C PRO A 277 4.89 -10.20 12.57
N LYS A 278 4.25 -9.05 12.73
CA LYS A 278 3.94 -8.43 14.02
C LYS A 278 2.62 -8.95 14.58
N PRO A 279 2.42 -8.92 15.91
CA PRO A 279 1.12 -9.12 16.54
C PRO A 279 0.06 -8.17 15.99
N ARG A 280 -1.21 -8.59 16.03
CA ARG A 280 -2.35 -7.81 15.50
C ARG A 280 -3.48 -7.71 16.52
N GLU A 281 -3.95 -6.49 16.70
CA GLU A 281 -5.06 -6.19 17.59
C GLU A 281 -6.41 -6.66 17.01
N THR A 282 -7.23 -7.20 17.91
CA THR A 282 -8.64 -7.52 17.64
C THR A 282 -9.53 -6.83 18.68
N THR A 283 -10.84 -6.93 18.51
CA THR A 283 -11.80 -6.39 19.48
C THR A 283 -11.75 -7.06 20.84
N THR A 284 -11.13 -8.25 20.95
CA THR A 284 -11.12 -9.05 22.18
C THR A 284 -9.72 -9.23 22.76
N ARG A 285 -8.69 -9.34 21.92
CA ARG A 285 -7.31 -9.58 22.32
C ARG A 285 -6.31 -9.29 21.20
N GLU A 286 -5.05 -9.27 21.56
CA GLU A 286 -3.96 -9.30 20.59
C GLU A 286 -3.73 -10.73 20.09
N VAL A 287 -3.54 -10.91 18.78
CA VAL A 287 -3.23 -12.19 18.12
C VAL A 287 -1.74 -12.25 17.83
N GLN A 288 -1.08 -13.31 18.30
CA GLN A 288 0.35 -13.53 18.08
C GLN A 288 0.60 -14.38 16.82
N PRO A 289 1.60 -14.03 16.00
CA PRO A 289 1.93 -14.80 14.78
C PRO A 289 2.30 -16.27 15.05
N ALA A 290 2.80 -16.57 16.25
CA ALA A 290 3.21 -17.91 16.64
C ALA A 290 2.05 -18.84 17.06
N GLU A 291 0.81 -18.34 17.13
CA GLU A 291 -0.36 -19.14 17.46
C GLU A 291 -0.65 -20.19 16.40
N ASN A 292 -1.12 -21.38 16.81
CA ASN A 292 -1.35 -22.50 15.89
C ASN A 292 -2.68 -22.41 15.14
N LYS A 293 -3.66 -21.68 15.66
CA LYS A 293 -4.98 -21.51 15.04
C LYS A 293 -4.93 -20.44 13.97
N LEU A 294 -5.53 -20.72 12.81
CA LEU A 294 -5.63 -19.76 11.73
C LEU A 294 -6.43 -18.53 12.17
N SER A 295 -5.89 -17.37 11.85
CA SER A 295 -6.64 -16.12 11.82
C SER A 295 -6.09 -15.18 10.74
N GLY A 296 -6.97 -14.29 10.25
CA GLY A 296 -6.58 -13.31 9.24
C GLY A 296 -7.72 -12.35 8.93
N PHE A 297 -7.41 -11.29 8.20
CA PHE A 297 -8.38 -10.28 7.80
C PHE A 297 -8.24 -9.89 6.33
N VAL A 298 -9.36 -9.45 5.75
CA VAL A 298 -9.45 -8.97 4.38
C VAL A 298 -9.18 -7.47 4.35
N PHE A 299 -8.16 -7.05 3.63
CA PHE A 299 -7.81 -5.63 3.49
C PHE A 299 -8.14 -5.06 2.12
N LYS A 300 -8.39 -5.91 1.13
CA LYS A 300 -8.66 -5.51 -0.25
C LYS A 300 -9.59 -6.50 -0.94
N ILE A 301 -10.45 -5.99 -1.81
CA ILE A 301 -11.22 -6.79 -2.78
C ILE A 301 -10.91 -6.26 -4.17
N GLN A 302 -10.75 -7.16 -5.12
CA GLN A 302 -10.50 -6.83 -6.50
C GLN A 302 -11.32 -7.73 -7.41
N ALA A 303 -12.08 -7.11 -8.33
CA ALA A 303 -12.86 -7.85 -9.32
C ALA A 303 -12.15 -7.86 -10.68
N ASN A 304 -12.59 -8.80 -11.54
CA ASN A 304 -12.21 -8.88 -12.94
C ASN A 304 -10.70 -8.89 -13.19
N MET A 305 -9.96 -9.55 -12.31
CA MET A 305 -8.52 -9.75 -12.49
C MET A 305 -8.23 -10.62 -13.73
N ASP A 306 -9.17 -11.46 -14.14
CA ASP A 306 -9.17 -12.14 -15.43
C ASP A 306 -10.28 -11.54 -16.30
N PRO A 307 -9.95 -10.89 -17.45
CA PRO A 307 -10.94 -10.32 -18.35
C PRO A 307 -11.93 -11.35 -18.91
N GLN A 308 -11.56 -12.65 -18.94
CA GLN A 308 -12.42 -13.72 -19.46
C GLN A 308 -13.36 -14.28 -18.38
N HIS A 309 -13.05 -14.04 -17.11
CA HIS A 309 -13.84 -14.51 -15.98
C HIS A 309 -14.20 -13.34 -15.07
N ARG A 310 -15.50 -13.18 -14.78
CA ARG A 310 -15.99 -12.19 -13.80
C ARG A 310 -15.74 -12.71 -12.38
N ASP A 311 -14.46 -12.89 -12.04
CA ASP A 311 -14.03 -13.30 -10.72
C ASP A 311 -13.86 -12.09 -9.78
N ARG A 312 -14.08 -12.31 -8.51
CA ARG A 312 -13.76 -11.37 -7.44
C ARG A 312 -12.86 -12.07 -6.44
N VAL A 313 -11.77 -11.44 -6.09
CA VAL A 313 -10.78 -11.98 -5.16
C VAL A 313 -10.69 -11.05 -3.95
N ALA A 314 -10.88 -11.62 -2.76
CA ALA A 314 -10.63 -10.96 -1.49
C ALA A 314 -9.22 -11.29 -1.03
N PHE A 315 -8.39 -10.27 -0.81
CA PHE A 315 -7.01 -10.42 -0.34
C PHE A 315 -7.02 -10.47 1.19
N MET A 316 -6.65 -11.63 1.73
CA MET A 316 -6.60 -11.88 3.15
C MET A 316 -5.14 -11.94 3.63
N ARG A 317 -4.79 -11.13 4.62
CA ARG A 317 -3.55 -11.23 5.38
C ARG A 317 -3.68 -12.32 6.42
N ILE A 318 -2.77 -13.30 6.44
CA ILE A 318 -2.68 -14.30 7.50
C ILE A 318 -1.96 -13.69 8.71
N CYS A 319 -2.61 -13.70 9.88
CA CYS A 319 -2.07 -13.15 11.13
C CYS A 319 -1.53 -14.22 12.06
N SER A 320 -2.16 -15.40 12.11
CA SER A 320 -1.71 -16.54 12.91
C SER A 320 -2.07 -17.87 12.24
N GLY A 321 -1.46 -18.95 12.70
CA GLY A 321 -1.75 -20.30 12.29
C GLY A 321 -1.31 -20.64 10.86
N LYS A 322 -1.71 -21.84 10.41
CA LYS A 322 -1.43 -22.34 9.07
C LYS A 322 -2.72 -22.43 8.29
N PHE A 323 -2.79 -21.69 7.18
CA PHE A 323 -3.82 -21.95 6.18
C PHE A 323 -3.53 -23.26 5.45
N SER A 324 -4.57 -24.06 5.23
CA SER A 324 -4.52 -25.25 4.38
C SER A 324 -5.70 -25.26 3.41
N ALA A 325 -5.47 -25.66 2.18
CA ALA A 325 -6.49 -25.62 1.14
C ALA A 325 -7.77 -26.39 1.56
N GLY A 326 -8.91 -25.73 1.43
CA GLY A 326 -10.22 -26.32 1.74
C GLY A 326 -10.58 -26.38 3.22
N MET A 327 -9.77 -25.79 4.11
CA MET A 327 -10.11 -25.70 5.53
C MET A 327 -11.36 -24.83 5.75
N LYS A 328 -11.98 -25.00 6.91
CA LYS A 328 -13.10 -24.15 7.36
C LYS A 328 -12.57 -23.07 8.30
N ALA A 329 -13.13 -21.89 8.19
CA ALA A 329 -12.88 -20.79 9.10
C ALA A 329 -14.20 -20.10 9.49
N PHE A 330 -14.25 -19.58 10.70
CA PHE A 330 -15.37 -18.80 11.19
C PHE A 330 -15.28 -17.38 10.62
N HIS A 331 -16.32 -16.93 9.95
CA HIS A 331 -16.46 -15.60 9.41
C HIS A 331 -17.16 -14.70 10.44
N ALA A 332 -16.40 -13.84 11.09
CA ALA A 332 -16.86 -13.07 12.27
C ALA A 332 -18.12 -12.24 12.00
N ARG A 333 -18.18 -11.52 10.85
CA ARG A 333 -19.33 -10.66 10.52
C ARG A 333 -20.62 -11.44 10.28
N THR A 334 -20.56 -12.64 9.70
CA THR A 334 -21.76 -13.41 9.37
C THR A 334 -22.13 -14.44 10.43
N GLY A 335 -21.25 -14.67 11.41
CA GLY A 335 -21.45 -15.68 12.46
C GLY A 335 -21.45 -17.12 11.94
N LYS A 336 -20.88 -17.39 10.74
CA LYS A 336 -20.95 -18.67 10.06
C LYS A 336 -19.56 -19.24 9.76
N GLU A 337 -19.46 -20.57 9.78
CA GLU A 337 -18.31 -21.25 9.18
C GLU A 337 -18.40 -21.20 7.66
N VAL A 338 -17.29 -20.84 7.02
CA VAL A 338 -17.11 -20.85 5.57
C VAL A 338 -15.92 -21.72 5.19
N LYS A 339 -16.04 -22.39 4.05
CA LYS A 339 -14.93 -23.17 3.49
C LYS A 339 -14.04 -22.26 2.66
N LEU A 340 -12.76 -22.17 3.03
CA LEU A 340 -11.75 -21.46 2.27
C LEU A 340 -11.19 -22.39 1.18
N ALA A 341 -11.93 -22.48 0.07
CA ALA A 341 -11.55 -23.32 -1.07
C ALA A 341 -10.81 -22.50 -2.12
N ASN A 342 -9.86 -23.14 -2.82
CA ASN A 342 -9.16 -22.56 -3.99
C ASN A 342 -8.56 -21.17 -3.72
N ALA A 343 -7.94 -21.00 -2.54
CA ALA A 343 -7.19 -19.77 -2.28
C ALA A 343 -6.01 -19.65 -3.25
N LEU A 344 -5.67 -18.43 -3.61
CA LEU A 344 -4.63 -18.10 -4.57
C LEU A 344 -3.41 -17.52 -3.86
N THR A 345 -2.22 -17.89 -4.30
CA THR A 345 -0.98 -17.16 -4.06
C THR A 345 -0.56 -16.40 -5.32
N PHE A 346 0.23 -15.36 -5.14
CA PHE A 346 0.60 -14.42 -6.21
C PHE A 346 2.11 -14.47 -6.40
N MET A 347 2.57 -15.39 -7.26
CA MET A 347 3.97 -15.54 -7.61
C MET A 347 4.31 -14.61 -8.78
N ALA A 348 4.83 -13.42 -8.49
CA ALA A 348 5.16 -12.40 -9.49
C ALA A 348 3.98 -12.09 -10.44
N SER A 349 3.97 -12.68 -11.66
CA SER A 349 2.90 -12.52 -12.65
C SER A 349 1.86 -13.64 -12.63
N ASP A 350 2.15 -14.76 -11.95
CA ASP A 350 1.34 -15.97 -12.02
C ASP A 350 0.52 -16.17 -10.74
N ARG A 351 -0.66 -16.73 -10.90
CA ARG A 351 -1.54 -17.12 -9.81
C ARG A 351 -1.50 -18.62 -9.67
N GLU A 352 -1.17 -19.07 -8.49
CA GLU A 352 -1.16 -20.49 -8.17
C GLU A 352 -2.17 -20.79 -7.06
N ILE A 353 -2.68 -22.00 -7.04
CA ILE A 353 -3.53 -22.44 -5.93
C ILE A 353 -2.65 -22.59 -4.69
N ALA A 354 -3.00 -21.87 -3.64
CA ALA A 354 -2.32 -21.98 -2.35
C ALA A 354 -2.65 -23.31 -1.69
N GLU A 355 -1.69 -24.21 -1.56
CA GLU A 355 -1.85 -25.41 -0.74
C GLU A 355 -1.75 -25.08 0.75
N SER A 356 -0.84 -24.20 1.11
CA SER A 356 -0.65 -23.70 2.48
C SER A 356 -0.15 -22.25 2.48
N ALA A 357 -0.44 -21.53 3.56
CA ALA A 357 0.11 -20.20 3.83
C ALA A 357 0.28 -20.00 5.34
N PHE A 358 1.16 -19.09 5.73
CA PHE A 358 1.59 -18.88 7.11
C PHE A 358 1.49 -17.41 7.49
N PRO A 359 1.62 -17.06 8.78
CA PRO A 359 1.58 -15.66 9.23
C PRO A 359 2.56 -14.80 8.45
N GLY A 360 2.07 -13.70 7.91
CA GLY A 360 2.84 -12.85 7.00
C GLY A 360 2.40 -12.98 5.55
N ASP A 361 1.93 -14.14 5.12
CA ASP A 361 1.47 -14.32 3.74
C ASP A 361 0.15 -13.60 3.47
N VAL A 362 -0.03 -13.26 2.21
CA VAL A 362 -1.30 -12.75 1.67
C VAL A 362 -1.84 -13.77 0.69
N ILE A 363 -3.07 -14.19 0.90
CA ILE A 363 -3.78 -15.10 -0.01
C ILE A 363 -5.01 -14.44 -0.62
N GLY A 364 -5.35 -14.83 -1.83
CA GLY A 364 -6.59 -14.44 -2.50
C GLY A 364 -7.69 -15.47 -2.28
N ILE A 365 -8.83 -15.06 -1.75
CA ILE A 365 -10.00 -15.91 -1.56
C ILE A 365 -11.04 -15.54 -2.62
N HIS A 366 -11.58 -16.53 -3.34
CA HIS A 366 -12.69 -16.28 -4.26
C HIS A 366 -13.91 -15.72 -3.53
N ASN A 367 -14.37 -14.55 -3.95
CA ASN A 367 -15.47 -13.84 -3.32
C ASN A 367 -16.72 -13.84 -4.21
N HIS A 368 -17.72 -14.59 -3.81
CA HIS A 368 -19.03 -14.63 -4.48
C HIS A 368 -19.97 -13.50 -4.03
N GLY A 369 -19.45 -12.41 -3.44
CA GLY A 369 -20.21 -11.27 -2.96
C GLY A 369 -20.59 -11.33 -1.48
N THR A 370 -20.02 -12.26 -0.73
CA THR A 370 -20.28 -12.41 0.72
C THR A 370 -19.16 -11.87 1.60
N ILE A 371 -17.97 -11.67 1.04
CA ILE A 371 -16.78 -11.16 1.75
C ILE A 371 -16.65 -9.67 1.49
N SER A 372 -16.40 -8.91 2.53
CA SER A 372 -16.19 -7.46 2.52
C SER A 372 -14.79 -7.09 3.04
N ILE A 373 -14.30 -5.89 2.70
CA ILE A 373 -13.08 -5.35 3.30
C ILE A 373 -13.34 -5.23 4.82
N GLY A 374 -12.35 -5.61 5.64
CA GLY A 374 -12.45 -5.67 7.10
C GLY A 374 -12.98 -6.98 7.66
N ASP A 375 -13.47 -7.90 6.82
CA ASP A 375 -13.90 -9.21 7.30
C ASP A 375 -12.74 -9.98 7.90
N SER A 376 -13.02 -10.60 9.03
CA SER A 376 -12.09 -11.42 9.78
C SER A 376 -12.49 -12.88 9.74
N PHE A 377 -11.48 -13.73 9.56
CA PHE A 377 -11.61 -15.18 9.54
C PHE A 377 -10.73 -15.79 10.61
N SER A 378 -11.25 -16.79 11.33
CA SER A 378 -10.53 -17.43 12.43
C SER A 378 -10.93 -18.91 12.58
N GLU A 379 -10.10 -19.67 13.26
CA GLU A 379 -10.34 -21.09 13.57
C GLU A 379 -10.78 -21.23 15.03
N GLY A 380 -12.07 -21.54 15.23
CA GLY A 380 -12.64 -21.91 16.54
C GLY A 380 -12.76 -20.75 17.55
N GLU A 381 -12.62 -19.49 17.12
CA GLU A 381 -12.78 -18.30 17.96
C GLU A 381 -13.37 -17.16 17.13
N ALA A 382 -14.24 -16.35 17.70
CA ALA A 382 -14.79 -15.17 17.07
C ALA A 382 -13.82 -13.98 17.26
N LEU A 383 -13.02 -13.68 16.25
CA LEU A 383 -12.07 -12.57 16.24
C LEU A 383 -12.49 -11.53 15.19
N ALA A 384 -12.43 -10.26 15.53
CA ALA A 384 -12.59 -9.15 14.60
C ALA A 384 -11.35 -8.25 14.68
N PHE A 385 -10.52 -8.26 13.63
CA PHE A 385 -9.34 -7.41 13.54
C PHE A 385 -9.75 -5.95 13.41
N THR A 386 -9.00 -5.08 14.10
CA THR A 386 -9.23 -3.63 14.14
C THR A 386 -8.24 -2.86 13.26
N GLY A 387 -8.50 -1.56 13.10
CA GLY A 387 -7.57 -0.65 12.44
C GLY A 387 -7.59 -0.68 10.92
N ILE A 388 -8.63 -1.19 10.25
CA ILE A 388 -8.79 -1.10 8.80
C ILE A 388 -9.68 0.12 8.50
N PRO A 389 -9.08 1.25 8.02
CA PRO A 389 -9.81 2.50 7.94
C PRO A 389 -10.70 2.58 6.70
N ASN A 390 -11.82 3.25 6.84
CA ASN A 390 -12.63 3.81 5.79
C ASN A 390 -12.74 5.32 6.04
N PHE A 391 -12.14 6.13 5.17
CA PHE A 391 -12.08 7.59 5.34
C PHE A 391 -13.29 8.25 4.68
N ALA A 392 -13.75 9.37 5.26
CA ALA A 392 -14.78 10.17 4.60
C ALA A 392 -14.23 10.75 3.27
N PRO A 393 -14.99 10.65 2.18
CA PRO A 393 -14.57 11.19 0.89
C PRO A 393 -14.55 12.72 0.92
N GLU A 394 -13.73 13.29 0.03
CA GLU A 394 -13.55 14.74 -0.10
C GLU A 394 -14.31 15.31 -1.30
N LEU A 395 -14.60 14.47 -2.31
CA LEU A 395 -15.27 14.86 -3.54
C LEU A 395 -16.55 14.05 -3.71
N PHE A 396 -17.63 14.72 -4.11
CA PHE A 396 -18.92 14.07 -4.30
C PHE A 396 -19.48 14.36 -5.68
N ARG A 397 -20.01 13.33 -6.35
CA ARG A 397 -20.67 13.46 -7.63
C ARG A 397 -21.90 12.58 -7.70
N ARG A 398 -22.91 13.05 -8.42
CA ARG A 398 -24.12 12.30 -8.74
C ARG A 398 -23.91 11.52 -10.03
N ALA A 399 -24.20 10.22 -9.99
CA ALA A 399 -24.19 9.41 -11.21
C ALA A 399 -25.43 9.70 -12.06
N ARG A 400 -25.21 10.02 -13.31
CA ARG A 400 -26.25 10.21 -14.32
C ARG A 400 -26.15 9.12 -15.37
N LEU A 401 -27.27 8.49 -15.60
CA LEU A 401 -27.40 7.41 -16.56
C LEU A 401 -27.87 7.97 -17.91
N ARG A 402 -27.17 7.62 -19.00
CA ARG A 402 -27.62 8.00 -20.35
C ARG A 402 -28.79 7.16 -20.84
N ASP A 403 -28.81 5.87 -20.46
CA ASP A 403 -29.88 4.94 -20.84
C ASP A 403 -30.67 4.51 -19.59
N PRO A 404 -31.89 5.04 -19.36
CA PRO A 404 -32.68 4.72 -18.17
C PRO A 404 -32.97 3.24 -17.95
N LEU A 405 -32.95 2.40 -18.99
CA LEU A 405 -33.17 0.97 -18.90
C LEU A 405 -32.05 0.22 -18.14
N LYS A 406 -30.88 0.84 -18.02
CA LYS A 406 -29.70 0.25 -17.35
C LYS A 406 -29.56 0.65 -15.87
N LEU A 407 -30.60 1.19 -15.25
CA LEU A 407 -30.54 1.64 -13.85
C LEU A 407 -30.12 0.52 -12.86
N LYS A 408 -30.66 -0.68 -13.05
CA LYS A 408 -30.29 -1.83 -12.19
C LYS A 408 -28.81 -2.22 -12.35
N GLN A 409 -28.30 -2.20 -13.58
CA GLN A 409 -26.88 -2.46 -13.86
C GLN A 409 -26.00 -1.38 -13.27
N LEU A 410 -26.39 -0.10 -13.37
CA LEU A 410 -25.68 1.01 -12.73
C LEU A 410 -25.61 0.83 -11.21
N GLN A 411 -26.75 0.58 -10.55
CA GLN A 411 -26.80 0.37 -9.10
C GLN A 411 -25.90 -0.81 -8.68
N LYS A 412 -25.97 -1.92 -9.42
CA LYS A 412 -25.14 -3.10 -9.16
C LYS A 412 -23.64 -2.77 -9.33
N GLY A 413 -23.27 -2.09 -10.43
CA GLY A 413 -21.88 -1.71 -10.71
C GLY A 413 -21.33 -0.78 -9.64
N LEU A 414 -22.08 0.27 -9.28
CA LEU A 414 -21.66 1.22 -8.24
C LEU A 414 -21.50 0.55 -6.86
N ALA A 415 -22.42 -0.34 -6.49
CA ALA A 415 -22.32 -1.08 -5.22
C ALA A 415 -21.07 -1.98 -5.22
N GLN A 416 -20.83 -2.72 -6.29
CA GLN A 416 -19.67 -3.62 -6.38
C GLN A 416 -18.34 -2.86 -6.42
N LEU A 417 -18.24 -1.76 -7.15
CA LEU A 417 -17.06 -0.90 -7.18
C LEU A 417 -16.80 -0.24 -5.81
N SER A 418 -17.86 0.08 -5.07
CA SER A 418 -17.75 0.58 -3.70
C SER A 418 -17.27 -0.51 -2.72
N GLU A 419 -17.73 -1.75 -2.87
CA GLU A 419 -17.25 -2.89 -2.08
C GLU A 419 -15.77 -3.20 -2.31
N GLU A 420 -15.25 -2.89 -3.50
CA GLU A 420 -13.81 -2.97 -3.81
C GLU A 420 -13.02 -1.79 -3.23
N GLY A 421 -13.70 -0.75 -2.75
CA GLY A 421 -13.09 0.47 -2.21
C GLY A 421 -12.58 1.44 -3.28
N ALA A 422 -13.01 1.29 -4.53
CA ALA A 422 -12.65 2.21 -5.61
C ALA A 422 -13.26 3.61 -5.40
N THR A 423 -14.47 3.67 -4.87
CA THR A 423 -15.20 4.87 -4.43
C THR A 423 -16.16 4.48 -3.32
N GLN A 424 -16.76 5.47 -2.66
CA GLN A 424 -17.85 5.23 -1.73
C GLN A 424 -19.18 5.55 -2.39
N PHE A 425 -20.20 4.77 -2.08
CA PHE A 425 -21.52 4.89 -2.67
C PHE A 425 -22.56 5.23 -1.61
N PHE A 426 -23.34 6.30 -1.85
CA PHE A 426 -24.35 6.83 -0.95
C PHE A 426 -25.72 6.88 -1.62
N ARG A 427 -26.73 6.44 -0.88
CA ARG A 427 -28.14 6.51 -1.26
C ARG A 427 -28.86 7.48 -0.34
N PRO A 428 -29.19 8.71 -0.77
CA PRO A 428 -29.95 9.65 0.02
C PRO A 428 -31.30 9.07 0.45
N LEU A 429 -31.75 9.40 1.66
CA LEU A 429 -33.03 8.89 2.20
C LEU A 429 -34.24 9.51 1.51
N MET A 430 -34.12 10.75 1.02
CA MET A 430 -35.21 11.56 0.47
C MET A 430 -35.20 11.70 -1.05
N SER A 431 -34.26 11.03 -1.75
CA SER A 431 -34.22 11.04 -3.21
C SER A 431 -33.71 9.70 -3.75
N ASN A 432 -33.95 9.47 -5.05
CA ASN A 432 -33.43 8.29 -5.76
C ASN A 432 -32.06 8.55 -6.39
N ASP A 433 -31.39 9.62 -6.00
CA ASP A 433 -30.06 9.93 -6.51
C ASP A 433 -29.04 8.87 -6.07
N LEU A 434 -28.06 8.65 -6.92
CA LEU A 434 -26.92 7.78 -6.65
C LEU A 434 -25.69 8.68 -6.52
N ILE A 435 -25.22 8.88 -5.29
CA ILE A 435 -24.08 9.77 -5.00
C ILE A 435 -22.82 8.93 -4.79
N LEU A 436 -21.75 9.29 -5.48
CA LEU A 436 -20.43 8.73 -5.25
C LEU A 436 -19.58 9.73 -4.49
N GLY A 437 -18.82 9.20 -3.54
CA GLY A 437 -17.76 9.90 -2.84
C GLY A 437 -16.40 9.33 -3.23
N ALA A 438 -15.43 10.20 -3.44
CA ALA A 438 -14.06 9.85 -3.80
C ALA A 438 -13.07 10.76 -3.08
N VAL A 439 -11.82 10.32 -2.98
CA VAL A 439 -10.71 11.14 -2.47
C VAL A 439 -10.18 12.05 -3.59
N GLY A 440 -10.12 11.54 -4.82
CA GLY A 440 -9.60 12.27 -5.96
C GLY A 440 -10.46 12.18 -7.23
N VAL A 441 -10.20 13.09 -8.16
CA VAL A 441 -11.00 13.21 -9.41
C VAL A 441 -10.83 12.00 -10.31
N LEU A 442 -9.61 11.42 -10.39
CA LEU A 442 -9.33 10.27 -11.25
C LEU A 442 -10.14 9.03 -10.89
N GLN A 443 -10.57 8.89 -9.63
CA GLN A 443 -11.41 7.78 -9.22
C GLN A 443 -12.76 7.77 -9.98
N PHE A 444 -13.36 8.92 -10.25
CA PHE A 444 -14.58 9.00 -11.05
C PHE A 444 -14.36 8.56 -12.50
N ASP A 445 -13.19 8.89 -13.08
CA ASP A 445 -12.84 8.47 -14.45
C ASP A 445 -12.66 6.94 -14.50
N VAL A 446 -11.98 6.38 -13.50
CA VAL A 446 -11.81 4.92 -13.37
C VAL A 446 -13.17 4.22 -13.24
N VAL A 447 -14.06 4.75 -12.40
CA VAL A 447 -15.40 4.19 -12.21
C VAL A 447 -16.22 4.30 -13.50
N ALA A 448 -16.17 5.44 -14.23
CA ALA A 448 -16.85 5.59 -15.52
C ALA A 448 -16.35 4.57 -16.54
N TYR A 449 -15.03 4.41 -16.65
CA TYR A 449 -14.41 3.42 -17.53
C TYR A 449 -14.87 2.00 -17.18
N ARG A 450 -14.78 1.60 -15.91
CA ARG A 450 -15.15 0.27 -15.44
C ARG A 450 -16.65 -0.01 -15.59
N LEU A 451 -17.53 0.98 -15.34
CA LEU A 451 -18.97 0.84 -15.56
C LEU A 451 -19.27 0.54 -17.03
N LYS A 452 -18.57 1.20 -17.96
CA LYS A 452 -18.74 0.98 -19.38
C LYS A 452 -18.20 -0.38 -19.83
N ASP A 453 -16.98 -0.72 -19.41
CA ASP A 453 -16.29 -1.92 -19.85
C ASP A 453 -16.87 -3.20 -19.21
N GLU A 454 -17.07 -3.19 -17.89
CA GLU A 454 -17.45 -4.37 -17.11
C GLU A 454 -18.97 -4.56 -17.03
N TYR A 455 -19.74 -3.47 -16.98
CA TYR A 455 -21.19 -3.50 -16.77
C TYR A 455 -22.00 -3.07 -18.00
N GLY A 456 -21.34 -2.58 -19.05
CA GLY A 456 -21.97 -2.06 -20.25
C GLY A 456 -22.83 -0.82 -20.00
N VAL A 457 -22.50 -0.02 -18.99
CA VAL A 457 -23.25 1.16 -18.54
C VAL A 457 -22.49 2.43 -18.88
N ASP A 458 -23.06 3.27 -19.72
CA ASP A 458 -22.54 4.62 -19.98
C ASP A 458 -23.14 5.60 -18.98
N ALA A 459 -22.31 6.03 -18.02
CA ALA A 459 -22.69 6.96 -16.97
C ALA A 459 -21.78 8.18 -16.97
N SER A 460 -22.33 9.33 -16.60
CA SER A 460 -21.60 10.58 -16.36
C SER A 460 -21.73 10.99 -14.90
N PHE A 461 -20.82 11.83 -14.42
CA PHE A 461 -20.77 12.26 -13.04
C PHE A 461 -20.87 13.77 -12.92
N GLU A 462 -21.95 14.25 -12.29
CA GLU A 462 -22.25 15.67 -12.08
C GLU A 462 -21.86 16.10 -10.65
N GLN A 463 -21.40 17.31 -10.49
CA GLN A 463 -21.13 17.88 -9.18
C GLN A 463 -22.42 17.99 -8.35
N VAL A 464 -22.29 17.78 -7.04
CA VAL A 464 -23.36 17.97 -6.07
C VAL A 464 -22.93 18.90 -4.96
N GLY A 465 -23.87 19.59 -4.33
CA GLY A 465 -23.59 20.50 -3.22
C GLY A 465 -23.35 19.75 -1.91
N VAL A 466 -22.32 18.90 -1.88
CA VAL A 466 -21.85 18.20 -0.68
C VAL A 466 -20.37 18.49 -0.49
N ALA A 467 -20.02 18.98 0.69
CA ALA A 467 -18.64 19.33 1.03
C ALA A 467 -17.92 18.24 1.83
N THR A 468 -18.64 17.41 2.58
CA THR A 468 -18.06 16.33 3.38
C THR A 468 -19.13 15.32 3.85
N ALA A 469 -18.69 14.13 4.23
CA ALA A 469 -19.52 13.08 4.81
C ALA A 469 -19.09 12.79 6.25
N ARG A 470 -20.04 12.37 7.10
CA ARG A 470 -19.79 11.86 8.46
C ARG A 470 -20.70 10.68 8.74
N TRP A 471 -20.14 9.58 9.22
CA TRP A 471 -20.94 8.48 9.74
C TRP A 471 -21.57 8.87 11.06
N ILE A 472 -22.84 8.51 11.24
CA ILE A 472 -23.62 8.86 12.41
C ILE A 472 -23.69 7.66 13.34
N ARG A 473 -23.28 7.89 14.61
CA ARG A 473 -23.42 6.92 15.69
C ARG A 473 -24.14 7.57 16.87
N CYS A 474 -25.15 6.89 17.41
CA CYS A 474 -25.85 7.33 18.60
C CYS A 474 -26.34 6.10 19.36
N ASN A 475 -26.03 6.04 20.66
CA ASN A 475 -26.46 4.94 21.55
C ASN A 475 -27.92 5.10 22.03
N ASP A 476 -28.50 6.30 21.84
CA ASP A 476 -29.89 6.60 22.22
C ASP A 476 -30.77 6.59 20.96
N ALA A 477 -31.61 5.55 20.85
CA ALA A 477 -32.48 5.35 19.71
C ALA A 477 -33.44 6.51 19.46
N LYS A 478 -33.96 7.15 20.55
CA LYS A 478 -34.90 8.28 20.44
C LYS A 478 -34.21 9.52 19.89
N LYS A 479 -33.00 9.82 20.37
CA LYS A 479 -32.19 10.93 19.84
C LYS A 479 -31.78 10.71 18.39
N LEU A 480 -31.50 9.45 18.04
CA LEU A 480 -31.17 9.11 16.64
C LEU A 480 -32.37 9.34 15.72
N GLU A 481 -33.56 8.96 16.13
CA GLU A 481 -34.81 9.17 15.38
C GLU A 481 -35.12 10.67 15.23
N GLU A 482 -35.05 11.45 16.30
CA GLU A 482 -35.18 12.92 16.24
C GLU A 482 -34.16 13.58 15.32
N PHE A 483 -32.94 13.08 15.34
CA PHE A 483 -31.87 13.55 14.44
C PHE A 483 -32.20 13.23 12.98
N ARG A 484 -32.68 12.01 12.70
CA ARG A 484 -33.08 11.58 11.35
C ARG A 484 -34.22 12.44 10.80
N ASP A 485 -35.22 12.73 11.58
CA ASP A 485 -36.36 13.55 11.15
C ASP A 485 -35.95 14.98 10.82
N LYS A 486 -35.09 15.59 11.65
CA LYS A 486 -34.62 16.97 11.47
C LYS A 486 -33.65 17.13 10.30
N ASN A 487 -32.93 16.07 9.92
CA ASN A 487 -31.85 16.13 8.95
C ASN A 487 -32.08 15.23 7.72
N ALA A 488 -33.30 14.74 7.51
CA ALA A 488 -33.63 13.73 6.47
C ALA A 488 -33.08 14.07 5.07
N LEU A 489 -33.08 15.35 4.69
CA LEU A 489 -32.57 15.84 3.40
C LEU A 489 -31.07 15.63 3.19
N ASN A 490 -30.30 15.61 4.28
CA ASN A 490 -28.85 15.46 4.26
C ASN A 490 -28.38 14.06 4.68
N LEU A 491 -29.32 13.16 4.95
CA LEU A 491 -29.01 11.79 5.36
C LEU A 491 -29.04 10.83 4.18
N SER A 492 -28.10 9.91 4.21
CA SER A 492 -27.91 8.86 3.20
C SER A 492 -27.54 7.54 3.89
N LEU A 493 -27.68 6.44 3.19
CA LEU A 493 -27.09 5.15 3.56
C LEU A 493 -25.87 4.89 2.69
N ASP A 494 -24.77 4.44 3.29
CA ASP A 494 -23.62 3.93 2.54
C ASP A 494 -23.90 2.54 1.95
N ALA A 495 -22.92 1.95 1.25
CA ALA A 495 -23.05 0.62 0.65
C ALA A 495 -23.31 -0.49 1.69
N ALA A 496 -22.86 -0.32 2.94
CA ALA A 496 -23.08 -1.23 4.06
C ALA A 496 -24.39 -0.96 4.83
N GLY A 497 -25.19 0.03 4.38
CA GLY A 497 -26.44 0.42 5.02
C GLY A 497 -26.26 1.28 6.27
N GLN A 498 -25.08 1.83 6.51
CA GLN A 498 -24.81 2.71 7.65
C GLN A 498 -25.29 4.14 7.37
N LEU A 499 -25.81 4.79 8.41
CA LEU A 499 -26.30 6.16 8.30
C LEU A 499 -25.15 7.16 8.17
N VAL A 500 -25.25 8.03 7.16
CA VAL A 500 -24.25 9.04 6.84
C VAL A 500 -24.91 10.41 6.69
N TYR A 501 -24.34 11.43 7.30
CA TYR A 501 -24.71 12.82 7.08
C TYR A 501 -23.82 13.40 5.97
N LEU A 502 -24.43 13.77 4.85
CA LEU A 502 -23.78 14.45 3.74
C LEU A 502 -23.94 15.97 3.93
N ALA A 503 -22.92 16.62 4.45
CA ALA A 503 -22.97 18.03 4.79
C ALA A 503 -22.83 18.89 3.52
N PRO A 504 -23.76 19.82 3.23
CA PRO A 504 -23.63 20.75 2.11
C PRO A 504 -22.43 21.69 2.25
N THR A 505 -22.11 22.10 3.47
CA THR A 505 -20.92 22.91 3.80
C THR A 505 -20.33 22.47 5.14
N ARG A 506 -19.09 22.87 5.43
CA ARG A 506 -18.48 22.64 6.75
C ARG A 506 -19.24 23.34 7.88
N VAL A 507 -19.84 24.51 7.60
CA VAL A 507 -20.68 25.25 8.55
C VAL A 507 -21.95 24.44 8.87
N ASN A 508 -22.59 23.83 7.86
CA ASN A 508 -23.75 22.97 8.12
C ASN A 508 -23.39 21.75 8.98
N LEU A 509 -22.20 21.18 8.81
CA LEU A 509 -21.72 20.12 9.68
C LEU A 509 -21.59 20.57 11.12
N GLN A 510 -20.91 21.70 11.33
CA GLN A 510 -20.75 22.28 12.68
C GLN A 510 -22.09 22.54 13.36
N LEU A 511 -23.03 23.19 12.66
CA LEU A 511 -24.37 23.45 13.19
C LEU A 511 -25.14 22.16 13.51
N ALA A 512 -24.99 21.11 12.69
CA ALA A 512 -25.63 19.83 12.96
C ALA A 512 -25.05 19.16 14.21
N GLN A 513 -23.74 19.25 14.43
CA GLN A 513 -23.07 18.76 15.64
C GLN A 513 -23.52 19.50 16.90
N GLU A 514 -23.59 20.85 16.84
CA GLU A 514 -24.03 21.68 17.96
C GLU A 514 -25.51 21.42 18.36
N ARG A 515 -26.38 21.15 17.35
CA ARG A 515 -27.81 20.94 17.55
C ARG A 515 -28.20 19.53 17.95
N ALA A 516 -27.28 18.59 17.89
CA ALA A 516 -27.52 17.19 18.18
C ALA A 516 -26.53 16.65 19.25
N PRO A 517 -26.56 17.17 20.50
CA PRO A 517 -25.68 16.68 21.55
C PRO A 517 -25.97 15.21 21.86
N GLY A 518 -24.93 14.38 21.82
CA GLY A 518 -25.04 12.93 22.01
C GLY A 518 -25.15 12.11 20.70
N VAL A 519 -25.14 12.78 19.55
CA VAL A 519 -24.94 12.16 18.25
C VAL A 519 -23.48 12.37 17.83
N GLU A 520 -22.78 11.30 17.53
CA GLU A 520 -21.39 11.32 17.09
C GLU A 520 -21.33 11.42 15.56
N PHE A 521 -20.44 12.29 15.06
CA PHE A 521 -20.16 12.51 13.65
C PHE A 521 -18.74 12.06 13.34
N LEU A 522 -18.58 10.85 12.84
CA LEU A 522 -17.28 10.22 12.64
C LEU A 522 -16.72 10.54 11.26
N ALA A 523 -15.48 11.04 11.20
CA ALA A 523 -14.76 11.29 9.96
C ALA A 523 -14.17 10.00 9.36
N THR A 524 -13.95 9.00 10.20
CA THR A 524 -13.47 7.68 9.82
C THR A 524 -14.38 6.62 10.41
N ARG A 525 -14.50 5.51 9.70
CA ARG A 525 -15.17 4.32 10.18
C ARG A 525 -14.22 3.15 10.03
N GLU A 526 -14.06 2.34 11.05
CA GLU A 526 -13.40 1.06 10.90
C GLU A 526 -14.31 0.10 10.14
N HIS A 527 -13.68 -0.73 9.30
CA HIS A 527 -14.39 -1.85 8.68
C HIS A 527 -14.69 -2.98 9.67
N ALA A 528 -14.19 -2.89 10.92
CA ALA A 528 -14.51 -3.87 11.95
C ALA A 528 -16.02 -3.91 12.16
N HIS A 529 -16.63 -4.99 11.73
CA HIS A 529 -18.00 -5.29 12.03
C HIS A 529 -18.04 -5.83 13.45
N ALA A 530 -18.93 -5.28 14.28
CA ALA A 530 -19.22 -5.88 15.58
C ALA A 530 -19.54 -7.36 15.35
N VAL A 531 -18.89 -8.23 16.12
CA VAL A 531 -19.29 -9.64 16.20
C VAL A 531 -20.74 -9.62 16.63
N ALA A 532 -21.63 -10.18 15.82
CA ALA A 532 -22.98 -10.43 16.27
C ALA A 532 -22.88 -11.44 17.42
N LEU A 533 -22.94 -10.93 18.64
CA LEU A 533 -23.16 -11.73 19.81
C LEU A 533 -24.67 -11.99 19.84
N ASP A 534 -25.09 -13.21 19.50
CA ASP A 534 -26.43 -13.73 19.75
C ASP A 534 -26.74 -13.73 21.25
#